data_1d413ab4fa1ec7a07ac66241ef04a25e
#
_entry.id   1d413ab4fa1ec7a07ac66241ef04a25e
#
_cell.length_a   1.000
_cell.length_b   1.000
_cell.length_c   1.000
_cell.angle_alpha   90.00
_cell.angle_beta   90.00
_cell.angle_gamma   90.00
#
_symmetry.space_group_name_H-M   'P 1'
#
loop_
_entity.id
_entity.type
_entity.pdbx_description
1 polymer ?
#
loop_
_entity_poly.entity_id
_entity_poly.type
_entity_poly.pdbx_seq_one_letter_code
_entity_poly.pdbx_strand_id
1 'polypeptide(L)'
;MRGVKLYLCLLFLFAVLRVQAQQQDDNFYRLELGAGLGASLNKTDVDSKMSFPGALIARFPLNPRMAVKTQFTYNQMKGSTQGMKPFLPANPNATGTERLSYEVNKGIYDVSALYELHFLPYGYLRDYRGYCRLVPYVQMGFGLTYGAAGKAFTANIPMGLGVKYKVAPRLNLGLDYLVHFSLSDKLDGLSAPLGIKSELFRNKDVYSALTLTLTYDLNPRCPTCNKD
;
A
#
# COMPACT_ATOMS: atom_id res chain seq x y z
N MET A 1 0.07 35.88 -7.12
CA MET A 1 1.00 34.75 -7.12
C MET A 1 0.36 33.35 -6.96
N ARG A 2 -0.87 33.20 -6.44
CA ARG A 2 -1.56 31.90 -6.33
C ARG A 2 -2.07 31.36 -7.68
N GLY A 3 -2.51 32.22 -8.61
CA GLY A 3 -3.01 31.79 -9.94
C GLY A 3 -1.95 31.18 -10.85
N VAL A 4 -0.72 31.71 -10.83
CA VAL A 4 0.38 31.23 -11.69
C VAL A 4 0.80 29.81 -11.36
N LYS A 5 0.76 29.41 -10.09
CA LYS A 5 1.07 28.04 -9.66
C LYS A 5 0.02 27.03 -10.13
N LEU A 6 -1.25 27.44 -10.14
CA LEU A 6 -2.34 26.59 -10.62
C LEU A 6 -2.25 26.37 -12.14
N TYR A 7 -1.93 27.42 -12.91
CA TYR A 7 -1.71 27.33 -14.35
C TYR A 7 -0.48 26.47 -14.71
N LEU A 8 0.59 26.58 -13.93
CA LEU A 8 1.77 25.72 -14.14
C LEU A 8 1.47 24.22 -13.87
N CYS A 9 0.69 23.93 -12.83
CA CYS A 9 0.25 22.54 -12.56
C CYS A 9 -0.67 22.01 -13.65
N LEU A 10 -1.60 22.84 -14.17
CA LEU A 10 -2.49 22.48 -15.28
C LEU A 10 -1.70 22.28 -16.58
N LEU A 11 -0.73 23.15 -16.89
CA LEU A 11 0.15 23.02 -18.05
C LEU A 11 1.03 21.78 -17.97
N PHE A 12 1.54 21.44 -16.77
CA PHE A 12 2.30 20.20 -16.55
C PHE A 12 1.41 18.97 -16.71
N LEU A 13 0.17 19.01 -16.22
CA LEU A 13 -0.82 17.96 -16.41
C LEU A 13 -1.17 17.77 -17.90
N PHE A 14 -1.34 18.87 -18.65
CA PHE A 14 -1.61 18.83 -20.09
C PHE A 14 -0.40 18.41 -20.92
N ALA A 15 0.82 18.76 -20.51
CA ALA A 15 2.04 18.32 -21.18
C ALA A 15 2.25 16.81 -21.04
N VAL A 16 1.93 16.25 -19.86
CA VAL A 16 1.98 14.80 -19.62
C VAL A 16 0.93 14.06 -20.46
N LEU A 17 -0.23 14.68 -20.75
CA LEU A 17 -1.28 14.09 -21.59
C LEU A 17 -0.96 14.14 -23.10
N ARG A 18 0.03 14.94 -23.53
CA ARG A 18 0.43 15.07 -24.94
C ARG A 18 1.59 14.18 -25.36
N VAL A 19 2.09 13.29 -24.51
CA VAL A 19 2.97 12.22 -24.96
C VAL A 19 2.13 11.25 -25.78
N GLN A 20 1.90 11.61 -27.03
CA GLN A 20 1.28 10.70 -28.01
C GLN A 20 2.21 9.51 -28.16
N ALA A 21 1.76 8.39 -27.66
CA ALA A 21 2.39 7.12 -27.92
C ALA A 21 2.44 6.91 -29.43
N GLN A 22 3.63 6.83 -29.99
CA GLN A 22 3.84 6.11 -31.22
C GLN A 22 3.17 4.76 -31.05
N GLN A 23 2.30 4.45 -31.98
CA GLN A 23 1.50 3.24 -32.02
C GLN A 23 2.42 2.07 -32.31
N GLN A 24 2.99 1.54 -31.26
CA GLN A 24 3.79 0.32 -31.29
C GLN A 24 3.04 -0.70 -30.43
N ASP A 25 2.94 -1.92 -30.89
CA ASP A 25 2.20 -3.07 -30.33
C ASP A 25 2.66 -3.48 -28.91
N ASP A 26 2.67 -2.56 -27.96
CA ASP A 26 3.34 -2.71 -26.70
C ASP A 26 2.34 -2.94 -25.57
N ASN A 27 1.79 -4.13 -25.50
CA ASN A 27 1.12 -4.59 -24.29
C ASN A 27 2.10 -4.97 -23.17
N PHE A 28 3.41 -4.88 -23.44
CA PHE A 28 4.44 -5.30 -22.52
C PHE A 28 5.44 -4.21 -22.20
N TYR A 29 5.47 -3.84 -20.93
CA TYR A 29 6.45 -2.93 -20.34
C TYR A 29 7.29 -3.69 -19.30
N ARG A 30 8.50 -3.19 -19.03
CA ARG A 30 9.39 -3.79 -18.02
C ARG A 30 9.22 -3.21 -16.64
N LEU A 31 8.74 -1.99 -16.57
CA LEU A 31 8.63 -1.22 -15.34
C LEU A 31 7.37 -0.36 -15.37
N GLU A 32 6.68 -0.30 -14.27
CA GLU A 32 5.56 0.58 -14.02
C GLU A 32 5.84 1.36 -12.74
N LEU A 33 5.84 2.68 -12.80
CA LEU A 33 6.06 3.55 -11.65
C LEU A 33 4.83 4.41 -11.39
N GLY A 34 4.56 4.66 -10.12
CA GLY A 34 3.48 5.54 -9.76
C GLY A 34 3.34 5.79 -8.27
N ALA A 35 2.22 6.42 -7.93
CA ALA A 35 1.88 6.78 -6.58
C ALA A 35 0.40 6.50 -6.31
N GLY A 36 0.06 6.45 -5.04
CA GLY A 36 -1.31 6.23 -4.58
C GLY A 36 -1.62 6.99 -3.30
N LEU A 37 -2.90 7.22 -3.11
CA LEU A 37 -3.47 7.79 -1.89
C LEU A 37 -4.67 6.94 -1.49
N GLY A 38 -4.97 6.91 -0.20
CA GLY A 38 -6.06 6.05 0.24
C GLY A 38 -6.59 6.34 1.63
N ALA A 39 -7.29 5.34 2.17
CA ALA A 39 -7.78 5.33 3.54
C ALA A 39 -7.29 4.06 4.23
N SER A 40 -6.94 4.16 5.49
CA SER A 40 -6.50 3.02 6.28
C SER A 40 -7.21 2.94 7.62
N LEU A 41 -7.36 1.70 8.09
CA LEU A 41 -7.84 1.35 9.40
C LEU A 41 -6.79 0.46 10.07
N ASN A 42 -6.40 0.86 11.26
CA ASN A 42 -5.44 0.12 12.05
C ASN A 42 -6.22 -0.69 13.11
N LYS A 43 -5.99 -1.98 13.20
CA LYS A 43 -6.50 -2.84 14.27
C LYS A 43 -5.35 -3.14 15.22
N THR A 44 -5.23 -2.32 16.23
CA THR A 44 -4.25 -2.41 17.31
C THR A 44 -4.98 -2.41 18.64
N ASP A 45 -4.27 -2.41 19.74
CA ASP A 45 -4.81 -2.33 21.09
C ASP A 45 -5.49 -0.99 21.44
N VAL A 46 -5.48 -0.04 20.50
CA VAL A 46 -6.11 1.29 20.62
C VAL A 46 -7.33 1.37 19.71
N ASP A 47 -8.36 2.09 20.15
CA ASP A 47 -9.49 2.42 19.26
C ASP A 47 -9.00 3.31 18.12
N SER A 48 -8.98 2.73 16.92
CA SER A 48 -8.30 3.34 15.77
C SER A 48 -9.19 4.32 15.03
N LYS A 49 -8.62 5.46 14.70
CA LYS A 49 -9.23 6.46 13.81
C LYS A 49 -8.73 6.27 12.39
N MET A 50 -9.62 6.55 11.43
CA MET A 50 -9.28 6.51 10.01
C MET A 50 -8.09 7.43 9.71
N SER A 51 -7.17 6.98 8.89
CA SER A 51 -6.02 7.75 8.42
C SER A 51 -5.86 7.65 6.91
N PHE A 52 -5.01 8.52 6.35
CA PHE A 52 -4.85 8.65 4.91
C PHE A 52 -3.40 8.26 4.53
N PRO A 53 -3.20 7.02 4.05
CA PRO A 53 -1.90 6.57 3.58
C PRO A 53 -1.55 7.19 2.23
N GLY A 54 -0.24 7.42 2.04
CA GLY A 54 0.38 7.69 0.75
C GLY A 54 1.29 6.53 0.36
N ALA A 55 1.30 6.15 -0.91
CA ALA A 55 2.13 5.07 -1.42
C ALA A 55 2.93 5.49 -2.65
N LEU A 56 4.17 4.99 -2.76
CA LEU A 56 4.97 4.98 -3.97
C LEU A 56 5.12 3.54 -4.44
N ILE A 57 4.97 3.31 -5.74
CA ILE A 57 4.86 1.98 -6.31
C ILE A 57 5.84 1.85 -7.47
N ALA A 58 6.59 0.75 -7.45
CA ALA A 58 7.31 0.26 -8.62
C ALA A 58 6.86 -1.18 -8.87
N ARG A 59 6.35 -1.44 -10.07
CA ARG A 59 5.85 -2.75 -10.48
C ARG A 59 6.68 -3.25 -11.66
N PHE A 60 7.07 -4.50 -11.59
CA PHE A 60 7.84 -5.22 -12.60
C PHE A 60 6.96 -6.31 -13.20
N PRO A 61 6.27 -6.06 -14.33
CA PRO A 61 5.48 -7.07 -15.00
C PRO A 61 6.38 -8.21 -15.50
N LEU A 62 6.14 -9.42 -15.05
CA LEU A 62 6.83 -10.63 -15.50
C LEU A 62 6.18 -11.17 -16.78
N ASN A 63 4.86 -11.22 -16.77
CA ASN A 63 4.02 -11.59 -17.89
C ASN A 63 2.63 -10.92 -17.75
N PRO A 64 1.67 -11.08 -18.68
CA PRO A 64 0.37 -10.44 -18.61
C PRO A 64 -0.46 -10.79 -17.37
N ARG A 65 -0.12 -11.88 -16.68
CA ARG A 65 -0.85 -12.35 -15.50
C ARG A 65 -0.07 -12.26 -14.20
N MET A 66 1.21 -11.90 -14.26
CA MET A 66 2.08 -11.93 -13.08
C MET A 66 2.95 -10.69 -13.03
N ALA A 67 3.09 -10.11 -11.84
CA ALA A 67 4.00 -9.00 -11.60
C ALA A 67 4.62 -9.09 -10.20
N VAL A 68 5.78 -8.50 -10.04
CA VAL A 68 6.37 -8.19 -8.73
C VAL A 68 6.19 -6.71 -8.51
N LYS A 69 5.56 -6.35 -7.39
CA LYS A 69 5.34 -4.96 -6.97
C LYS A 69 6.18 -4.67 -5.74
N THR A 70 6.97 -3.61 -5.78
CA THR A 70 7.57 -3.01 -4.60
C THR A 70 6.78 -1.75 -4.25
N GLN A 71 6.49 -1.57 -2.97
CA GLN A 71 5.69 -0.46 -2.49
C GLN A 71 6.31 0.13 -1.24
N PHE A 72 6.47 1.45 -1.21
CA PHE A 72 6.73 2.22 -0.01
C PHE A 72 5.44 2.89 0.41
N THR A 73 5.02 2.69 1.66
CA THR A 73 3.79 3.29 2.20
C THR A 73 4.11 4.11 3.43
N TYR A 74 3.63 5.34 3.45
CA TYR A 74 3.53 6.14 4.64
C TYR A 74 2.09 6.17 5.12
N ASN A 75 1.87 5.85 6.39
CA ASN A 75 0.56 5.88 7.03
C ASN A 75 0.67 6.56 8.38
N GLN A 76 -0.43 7.10 8.90
CA GLN A 76 -0.53 7.63 10.26
C GLN A 76 -1.32 6.65 11.12
N MET A 77 -0.73 6.21 12.21
CA MET A 77 -1.46 5.51 13.26
C MET A 77 -2.09 6.56 14.18
N LYS A 78 -3.42 6.58 14.20
CA LYS A 78 -4.21 7.46 15.07
C LYS A 78 -5.12 6.59 15.90
N GLY A 79 -5.08 6.75 17.22
CA GLY A 79 -5.95 6.01 18.11
C GLY A 79 -5.92 6.56 19.54
N SER A 80 -6.90 6.16 20.33
CA SER A 80 -7.03 6.55 21.74
C SER A 80 -7.57 5.39 22.53
N THR A 81 -7.16 5.26 23.77
CA THR A 81 -7.74 4.32 24.74
C THR A 81 -8.91 4.93 25.53
N GLN A 82 -9.28 6.18 25.24
CA GLN A 82 -10.35 6.87 25.92
C GLN A 82 -11.70 6.20 25.66
N GLY A 83 -12.36 5.78 26.72
CA GLY A 83 -13.65 5.07 26.64
C GLY A 83 -13.55 3.55 26.53
N MET A 84 -12.36 2.97 26.33
CA MET A 84 -12.17 1.52 26.32
C MET A 84 -12.30 0.94 27.73
N LYS A 85 -12.99 -0.22 27.82
CA LYS A 85 -13.08 -1.00 29.08
C LYS A 85 -11.86 -1.91 29.17
N PRO A 86 -11.55 -2.40 30.31
CA PRO A 86 -10.49 -2.06 31.24
C PRO A 86 -9.14 -1.96 30.54
N PHE A 87 -8.56 -0.77 30.54
CA PHE A 87 -7.19 -0.57 30.13
C PHE A 87 -6.30 -0.73 31.37
N LEU A 88 -5.43 -1.71 31.36
CA LEU A 88 -4.42 -1.89 32.41
C LEU A 88 -3.14 -1.19 31.91
N PRO A 89 -2.55 -0.29 32.73
CA PRO A 89 -1.28 0.31 32.37
C PRO A 89 -0.20 -0.77 32.21
N ALA A 90 0.70 -0.58 31.23
CA ALA A 90 1.83 -1.48 31.00
C ALA A 90 2.85 -1.55 32.15
N ASN A 91 2.65 -0.77 33.21
CA ASN A 91 3.47 -0.81 34.43
C ASN A 91 2.82 -1.77 35.44
N PRO A 92 3.40 -2.97 35.66
CA PRO A 92 2.88 -3.96 36.60
C PRO A 92 2.89 -3.47 38.08
N ASN A 93 3.60 -2.37 38.36
CA ASN A 93 3.70 -1.78 39.70
C ASN A 93 2.75 -0.62 39.95
N ALA A 94 1.90 -0.28 38.97
CA ALA A 94 0.88 0.75 39.16
C ALA A 94 -0.26 0.20 40.02
N THR A 95 -0.28 0.60 41.30
CA THR A 95 -1.28 0.19 42.30
C THR A 95 -2.54 1.06 42.29
N GLY A 96 -2.82 1.78 41.22
CA GLY A 96 -3.95 2.70 41.13
C GLY A 96 -5.01 2.22 40.15
N THR A 97 -6.28 2.55 40.46
CA THR A 97 -7.44 2.44 39.56
C THR A 97 -7.42 3.51 38.48
N GLU A 98 -6.34 4.27 38.35
CA GLU A 98 -6.19 5.31 37.35
C GLU A 98 -6.02 4.68 35.96
N ARG A 99 -7.07 4.80 35.16
CA ARG A 99 -7.03 4.46 33.74
C ARG A 99 -6.17 5.51 33.05
N LEU A 100 -4.94 5.15 32.70
CA LEU A 100 -4.08 5.99 31.87
C LEU A 100 -4.71 6.08 30.48
N SER A 101 -5.12 7.28 30.07
CA SER A 101 -5.48 7.52 28.69
C SER A 101 -4.21 7.62 27.86
N TYR A 102 -4.13 6.80 26.81
CA TYR A 102 -3.03 6.82 25.85
C TYR A 102 -3.57 7.27 24.51
N GLU A 103 -2.92 8.26 23.91
CA GLU A 103 -3.20 8.71 22.57
C GLU A 103 -2.00 8.51 21.67
N VAL A 104 -2.21 7.86 20.54
CA VAL A 104 -1.21 7.69 19.51
C VAL A 104 -1.57 8.52 18.28
N ASN A 105 -0.60 9.29 17.80
CA ASN A 105 -0.67 10.01 16.52
C ASN A 105 0.75 10.06 15.94
N LYS A 106 1.19 8.94 15.38
CA LYS A 106 2.56 8.76 14.88
C LYS A 106 2.55 8.10 13.51
N GLY A 107 3.65 8.32 12.76
CA GLY A 107 3.84 7.72 11.45
C GLY A 107 4.17 6.23 11.50
N ILE A 108 3.67 5.51 10.51
CA ILE A 108 4.11 4.16 10.15
C ILE A 108 4.71 4.23 8.76
N TYR A 109 5.87 3.66 8.59
CA TYR A 109 6.58 3.55 7.33
C TYR A 109 6.73 2.07 6.99
N ASP A 110 6.30 1.70 5.79
CA ASP A 110 6.34 0.32 5.32
C ASP A 110 7.02 0.23 3.95
N VAL A 111 7.87 -0.77 3.80
CA VAL A 111 8.46 -1.16 2.52
C VAL A 111 8.09 -2.61 2.28
N SER A 112 7.36 -2.88 1.22
CA SER A 112 6.86 -4.22 0.90
C SER A 112 7.24 -4.65 -0.50
N ALA A 113 7.50 -5.94 -0.65
CA ALA A 113 7.63 -6.62 -1.94
C ALA A 113 6.51 -7.64 -2.06
N LEU A 114 5.66 -7.49 -3.09
CA LEU A 114 4.47 -8.29 -3.30
C LEU A 114 4.55 -8.99 -4.65
N TYR A 115 4.06 -10.21 -4.68
CA TYR A 115 3.76 -10.94 -5.90
C TYR A 115 2.29 -10.75 -6.23
N GLU A 116 2.01 -10.32 -7.47
CA GLU A 116 0.66 -10.11 -7.99
C GLU A 116 0.32 -11.20 -8.98
N LEU A 117 -0.87 -11.80 -8.83
CA LEU A 117 -1.45 -12.75 -9.75
C LEU A 117 -2.76 -12.20 -10.32
N HIS A 118 -2.73 -11.84 -11.58
CA HIS A 118 -3.89 -11.32 -12.32
C HIS A 118 -4.75 -12.49 -12.82
N PHE A 119 -6.06 -12.40 -12.62
CA PHE A 119 -7.00 -13.45 -13.08
C PHE A 119 -7.14 -13.48 -14.60
N LEU A 120 -6.94 -12.35 -15.25
CA LEU A 120 -7.02 -12.20 -16.70
C LEU A 120 -5.73 -11.57 -17.24
N PRO A 121 -5.39 -11.81 -18.52
CA PRO A 121 -4.24 -11.15 -19.13
C PRO A 121 -4.47 -9.64 -19.20
N TYR A 122 -3.55 -8.87 -18.61
CA TYR A 122 -3.65 -7.42 -18.53
C TYR A 122 -3.04 -6.75 -19.76
N GLY A 123 -3.81 -5.91 -20.44
CA GLY A 123 -3.31 -5.16 -21.59
C GLY A 123 -4.30 -4.15 -22.13
N TYR A 124 -3.83 -3.24 -22.98
CA TYR A 124 -4.65 -2.18 -23.58
C TYR A 124 -5.39 -2.63 -24.83
N LEU A 125 -4.67 -3.29 -25.73
CA LEU A 125 -5.22 -3.77 -27.00
C LEU A 125 -5.79 -5.17 -26.83
N ARG A 126 -7.04 -5.34 -27.27
CA ARG A 126 -7.64 -6.66 -27.41
C ARG A 126 -7.04 -7.35 -28.65
N ASP A 127 -6.29 -8.38 -28.44
CA ASP A 127 -5.80 -9.24 -29.50
C ASP A 127 -6.31 -10.68 -29.30
N TYR A 128 -5.82 -11.61 -30.12
CA TYR A 128 -6.16 -13.05 -30.02
C TYR A 128 -5.73 -13.68 -28.66
N ARG A 129 -4.89 -13.01 -27.88
CA ARG A 129 -4.44 -13.45 -26.55
C ARG A 129 -5.42 -13.12 -25.42
N GLY A 130 -6.53 -12.43 -25.75
CA GLY A 130 -7.61 -12.14 -24.81
C GLY A 130 -7.26 -11.10 -23.74
N TYR A 131 -6.44 -10.10 -24.08
CA TYR A 131 -6.11 -9.02 -23.15
C TYR A 131 -7.34 -8.24 -22.69
N CYS A 132 -7.37 -7.95 -21.39
CA CYS A 132 -8.41 -7.19 -20.73
C CYS A 132 -7.83 -5.90 -20.13
N ARG A 133 -8.59 -4.79 -20.27
CA ARG A 133 -8.22 -3.51 -19.66
C ARG A 133 -8.51 -3.47 -18.17
N LEU A 134 -9.55 -4.16 -17.72
CA LEU A 134 -9.95 -4.26 -16.32
C LEU A 134 -9.64 -5.66 -15.83
N VAL A 135 -8.75 -5.75 -14.85
CA VAL A 135 -8.30 -7.05 -14.35
C VAL A 135 -8.23 -7.02 -12.83
N PRO A 136 -8.99 -7.89 -12.16
CA PRO A 136 -8.81 -8.16 -10.75
C PRO A 136 -7.58 -9.04 -10.53
N TYR A 137 -6.96 -8.90 -9.36
CA TYR A 137 -5.79 -9.66 -8.97
C TYR A 137 -5.73 -9.89 -7.47
N VAL A 138 -4.98 -10.90 -7.09
CA VAL A 138 -4.57 -11.16 -5.71
C VAL A 138 -3.10 -10.83 -5.55
N GLN A 139 -2.71 -10.45 -4.35
CA GLN A 139 -1.33 -10.11 -4.06
C GLN A 139 -0.95 -10.54 -2.65
N MET A 140 0.28 -11.01 -2.51
CA MET A 140 0.87 -11.35 -1.23
C MET A 140 2.38 -11.18 -1.27
N GLY A 141 3.01 -10.99 -0.10
CA GLY A 141 4.44 -10.78 -0.06
C GLY A 141 5.01 -10.64 1.32
N PHE A 142 6.15 -9.96 1.38
CA PHE A 142 6.85 -9.66 2.62
C PHE A 142 7.13 -8.17 2.69
N GLY A 143 7.10 -7.63 3.89
CA GLY A 143 7.36 -6.23 4.15
C GLY A 143 8.12 -6.02 5.46
N LEU A 144 8.66 -4.82 5.57
CA LEU A 144 9.30 -4.30 6.75
C LEU A 144 8.61 -3.01 7.16
N THR A 145 8.13 -2.96 8.39
CA THR A 145 7.40 -1.81 8.95
C THR A 145 8.19 -1.19 10.08
N TYR A 146 8.26 0.14 10.07
CA TYR A 146 8.75 0.93 11.17
C TYR A 146 7.60 1.74 11.79
N GLY A 147 7.28 1.48 13.05
CA GLY A 147 6.31 2.22 13.85
C GLY A 147 7.00 3.30 14.69
N ALA A 148 6.72 4.57 14.40
CA ALA A 148 7.34 5.67 15.14
C ALA A 148 6.76 5.84 16.55
N ALA A 149 5.61 5.24 16.86
CA ALA A 149 5.03 5.24 18.21
C ALA A 149 5.86 4.40 19.18
N GLY A 150 6.05 3.12 18.84
CA GLY A 150 6.85 2.20 19.65
C GLY A 150 8.33 2.21 19.33
N LYS A 151 8.79 3.03 18.37
CA LYS A 151 10.15 2.99 17.82
C LYS A 151 10.56 1.55 17.44
N ALA A 152 9.59 0.79 16.94
CA ALA A 152 9.73 -0.62 16.67
C ALA A 152 9.88 -0.86 15.16
N PHE A 153 10.85 -1.72 14.83
CA PHE A 153 11.04 -2.24 13.50
C PHE A 153 10.57 -3.69 13.45
N THR A 154 9.72 -4.03 12.50
CA THR A 154 9.13 -5.36 12.41
C THR A 154 8.96 -5.81 10.97
N ALA A 155 9.00 -7.13 10.77
CA ALA A 155 8.56 -7.73 9.53
C ALA A 155 7.03 -7.87 9.51
N ASN A 156 6.46 -7.82 8.33
CA ASN A 156 5.03 -8.05 8.10
C ASN A 156 4.81 -8.93 6.87
N ILE A 157 3.62 -9.50 6.82
CA ILE A 157 3.14 -10.26 5.66
C ILE A 157 1.94 -9.49 5.09
N PRO A 158 2.16 -8.68 4.04
CA PRO A 158 1.07 -8.04 3.33
C PRO A 158 0.37 -9.02 2.42
N MET A 159 -0.96 -9.03 2.45
CA MET A 159 -1.79 -9.77 1.50
C MET A 159 -3.05 -8.99 1.18
N GLY A 160 -3.59 -9.20 -0.01
CA GLY A 160 -4.79 -8.49 -0.40
C GLY A 160 -5.26 -8.72 -1.82
N LEU A 161 -6.22 -7.90 -2.18
CA LEU A 161 -6.88 -7.92 -3.47
C LEU A 161 -6.71 -6.57 -4.15
N GLY A 162 -6.75 -6.55 -5.47
CA GLY A 162 -6.78 -5.32 -6.22
C GLY A 162 -7.52 -5.46 -7.53
N VAL A 163 -7.84 -4.32 -8.09
CA VAL A 163 -8.39 -4.20 -9.45
C VAL A 163 -7.55 -3.18 -10.19
N LYS A 164 -7.13 -3.51 -11.39
CA LYS A 164 -6.32 -2.64 -12.24
C LYS A 164 -7.05 -2.36 -13.54
N TYR A 165 -7.08 -1.08 -13.92
CA TYR A 165 -7.69 -0.62 -15.14
C TYR A 165 -6.68 0.13 -16.01
N LYS A 166 -6.56 -0.26 -17.26
CA LYS A 166 -5.71 0.38 -18.26
C LYS A 166 -6.44 1.54 -18.91
N VAL A 167 -6.18 2.75 -18.43
CA VAL A 167 -6.83 3.98 -18.90
C VAL A 167 -6.33 4.33 -20.32
N ALA A 168 -5.04 4.25 -20.53
CA ALA A 168 -4.35 4.53 -21.79
C ALA A 168 -3.22 3.51 -22.01
N PRO A 169 -2.57 3.47 -23.17
CA PRO A 169 -1.52 2.49 -23.47
C PRO A 169 -0.42 2.39 -22.40
N ARG A 170 -0.13 3.51 -21.72
CA ARG A 170 0.90 3.58 -20.67
C ARG A 170 0.37 4.01 -19.31
N LEU A 171 -0.92 4.30 -19.18
CA LEU A 171 -1.50 4.81 -17.95
C LEU A 171 -2.42 3.78 -17.31
N ASN A 172 -2.15 3.48 -16.04
CA ASN A 172 -2.91 2.51 -15.29
C ASN A 172 -3.51 3.16 -14.05
N LEU A 173 -4.75 2.83 -13.77
CA LEU A 173 -5.44 3.13 -12.52
C LEU A 173 -5.62 1.84 -11.75
N GLY A 174 -5.31 1.84 -10.46
CA GLY A 174 -5.47 0.67 -9.60
C GLY A 174 -6.23 1.02 -8.34
N LEU A 175 -6.95 0.05 -7.81
CA LEU A 175 -7.55 0.08 -6.49
C LEU A 175 -7.05 -1.15 -5.74
N ASP A 176 -6.28 -0.93 -4.69
CA ASP A 176 -5.64 -1.94 -3.87
C ASP A 176 -6.24 -1.98 -2.47
N TYR A 177 -6.65 -3.14 -1.99
CA TYR A 177 -6.93 -3.38 -0.59
C TYR A 177 -5.89 -4.33 -0.03
N LEU A 178 -5.04 -3.84 0.86
CA LEU A 178 -3.97 -4.58 1.51
C LEU A 178 -4.22 -4.67 3.01
N VAL A 179 -3.95 -5.86 3.55
CA VAL A 179 -3.91 -6.12 4.99
C VAL A 179 -2.49 -6.54 5.33
N HIS A 180 -1.88 -5.86 6.28
CA HIS A 180 -0.53 -6.12 6.75
C HIS A 180 -0.59 -6.81 8.11
N PHE A 181 -0.17 -8.06 8.16
CA PHE A 181 -0.05 -8.83 9.39
C PHE A 181 1.36 -8.61 9.96
N SER A 182 1.46 -7.77 10.99
CA SER A 182 2.72 -7.51 11.67
C SER A 182 3.16 -8.71 12.52
N LEU A 183 4.45 -8.95 12.61
CA LEU A 183 5.01 -9.93 13.53
C LEU A 183 5.29 -9.33 14.92
N SER A 184 5.09 -8.04 15.12
CA SER A 184 5.27 -7.32 16.39
C SER A 184 3.96 -6.77 16.93
N ASP A 185 3.91 -6.60 18.25
CA ASP A 185 2.84 -6.04 19.07
C ASP A 185 3.28 -4.68 19.66
N LYS A 186 4.18 -3.98 18.98
CA LYS A 186 4.79 -2.75 19.52
C LYS A 186 4.68 -1.58 18.55
N LEU A 187 3.90 -1.72 17.46
CA LEU A 187 3.80 -0.67 16.45
C LEU A 187 3.07 0.56 16.98
N ASP A 188 2.08 0.34 17.85
CA ASP A 188 1.30 1.40 18.50
C ASP A 188 1.99 2.02 19.72
N GLY A 189 3.10 1.44 20.18
CA GLY A 189 3.84 1.89 21.35
C GLY A 189 3.37 1.28 22.66
N LEU A 190 2.36 0.41 22.62
CA LEU A 190 1.91 -0.39 23.77
C LEU A 190 2.48 -1.80 23.66
N SER A 191 2.78 -2.41 24.80
CA SER A 191 3.19 -3.79 24.87
C SER A 191 2.38 -4.50 25.93
N ALA A 192 1.60 -5.50 25.52
CA ALA A 192 0.77 -6.33 26.39
C ALA A 192 -0.11 -5.51 27.34
N PRO A 193 -1.02 -4.62 26.88
CA PRO A 193 -1.80 -3.71 27.71
C PRO A 193 -2.71 -4.41 28.72
N LEU A 194 -3.05 -5.66 28.47
CA LEU A 194 -3.88 -6.51 29.37
C LEU A 194 -3.05 -7.58 30.12
N GLY A 195 -1.71 -7.47 30.12
CA GLY A 195 -0.83 -8.47 30.71
C GLY A 195 -0.75 -9.78 29.91
N ILE A 196 -1.42 -9.87 28.77
CA ILE A 196 -1.41 -11.05 27.90
C ILE A 196 -0.20 -10.94 26.98
N LYS A 197 0.75 -11.87 27.14
CA LYS A 197 1.93 -11.92 26.28
C LYS A 197 1.53 -12.24 24.84
N SER A 198 2.08 -11.49 23.90
CA SER A 198 1.87 -11.76 22.47
C SER A 198 2.63 -13.05 22.07
N GLU A 199 1.95 -13.94 21.37
CA GLU A 199 2.52 -15.14 20.76
C GLU A 199 2.75 -14.92 19.26
N LEU A 200 3.38 -15.90 18.56
CA LEU A 200 3.84 -15.74 17.17
C LEU A 200 2.75 -15.28 16.21
N PHE A 201 1.47 -15.68 16.43
CA PHE A 201 0.31 -15.33 15.61
C PHE A 201 -0.89 -14.79 16.40
N ARG A 202 -0.70 -14.46 17.68
CA ARG A 202 -1.78 -14.03 18.56
C ARG A 202 -1.44 -12.66 19.17
N ASN A 203 -2.44 -11.78 19.24
CA ASN A 203 -2.29 -10.39 19.71
C ASN A 203 -1.19 -9.64 18.95
N LYS A 204 -1.31 -9.55 17.62
CA LYS A 204 -0.41 -8.80 16.75
C LYS A 204 -1.12 -7.62 16.13
N ASP A 205 -0.37 -6.55 15.93
CA ASP A 205 -0.86 -5.38 15.22
C ASP A 205 -1.18 -5.72 13.76
N VAL A 206 -2.39 -5.40 13.35
CA VAL A 206 -2.84 -5.56 11.98
C VAL A 206 -3.30 -4.20 11.48
N TYR A 207 -2.86 -3.80 10.30
CA TYR A 207 -3.39 -2.62 9.66
C TYR A 207 -3.81 -2.91 8.23
N SER A 208 -4.85 -2.22 7.78
CA SER A 208 -5.35 -2.37 6.42
C SER A 208 -5.42 -1.01 5.73
N ALA A 209 -5.18 -1.01 4.42
CA ALA A 209 -5.25 0.18 3.59
C ALA A 209 -5.99 -0.10 2.29
N LEU A 210 -6.93 0.76 1.96
CA LEU A 210 -7.53 0.85 0.65
C LEU A 210 -6.87 2.02 -0.09
N THR A 211 -6.17 1.75 -1.19
CA THR A 211 -5.35 2.73 -1.89
C THR A 211 -5.74 2.83 -3.35
N LEU A 212 -6.07 4.03 -3.80
CA LEU A 212 -6.22 4.35 -5.21
C LEU A 212 -4.86 4.74 -5.78
N THR A 213 -4.43 4.08 -6.85
CA THR A 213 -3.09 4.21 -7.42
C THR A 213 -3.15 4.67 -8.88
N LEU A 214 -2.25 5.55 -9.25
CA LEU A 214 -2.03 5.97 -10.63
C LEU A 214 -0.59 5.65 -11.00
N THR A 215 -0.40 4.85 -12.05
CA THR A 215 0.92 4.37 -12.45
C THR A 215 1.14 4.53 -13.94
N TYR A 216 2.40 4.70 -14.33
CA TYR A 216 2.81 4.88 -15.71
C TYR A 216 3.82 3.82 -16.13
N ASP A 217 3.60 3.23 -17.31
CA ASP A 217 4.45 2.18 -17.87
C ASP A 217 5.68 2.76 -18.57
N LEU A 218 6.83 2.22 -18.22
CA LEU A 218 8.14 2.59 -18.71
C LEU A 218 8.83 1.40 -19.38
N ASN A 219 9.82 1.68 -20.23
CA ASN A 219 10.66 0.68 -20.86
C ASN A 219 9.85 -0.40 -21.62
N PRO A 220 9.30 -0.07 -22.81
CA PRO A 220 8.58 -1.06 -23.61
C PRO A 220 9.52 -2.23 -23.94
N ARG A 221 8.98 -3.44 -23.90
CA ARG A 221 9.68 -4.62 -24.42
C ARG A 221 9.53 -4.65 -25.92
N CYS A 222 10.65 -4.82 -26.63
CA CYS A 222 10.61 -5.05 -28.06
C CYS A 222 10.04 -6.45 -28.34
N PRO A 223 8.89 -6.59 -29.05
CA PRO A 223 8.31 -7.90 -29.31
C PRO A 223 9.10 -8.72 -30.34
N THR A 224 9.95 -8.07 -31.12
CA THR A 224 10.73 -8.70 -32.20
C THR A 224 12.23 -8.79 -31.90
N CYS A 225 12.71 -8.19 -30.82
CA CYS A 225 14.11 -8.31 -30.43
C CYS A 225 14.32 -9.65 -29.72
N ASN A 226 14.68 -10.66 -30.47
CA ASN A 226 15.25 -11.89 -29.94
C ASN A 226 16.65 -11.55 -29.42
N LYS A 227 16.78 -11.36 -28.12
CA LYS A 227 18.10 -11.38 -27.48
C LYS A 227 18.29 -12.76 -26.92
N ASP A 228 19.11 -13.52 -27.64
CA ASP A 228 19.78 -14.70 -27.11
C ASP A 228 20.59 -14.33 -25.85
#